data_af3cf6554e3147cd8284e825eba44d05
#
_entry.id   af3cf6554e3147cd8284e825eba44d05
#
_cell.length_a   1.000
_cell.length_b   1.000
_cell.length_c   1.000
_cell.angle_alpha   90.00
_cell.angle_beta   90.00
_cell.angle_gamma   90.00
#
_symmetry.space_group_name_H-M   'P 1'
#
loop_
_entity.id
_entity.type
_entity.pdbx_description
1 polymer ?
#
loop_
_entity_poly.entity_id
_entity_poly.type
_entity_poly.pdbx_seq_one_letter_code
_entity_poly.pdbx_strand_id
1 'polypeptide(L)'
;MNRRERICLLVAAILLAATGLASLLKREPDPRIKPAHLQGVLELAPLADTSKALVIGYHYHLLQRFAAANGQTIDIRLTGRDLSYLDSLRAGTVDIVVVPFEENFTLDSVLVSSPLDSMSVWLMRHDEHAGMKEANEWIAEWHASDQYAPTRDAFLNRYNVFRSGPRAQISPYDSLIRAHADTVGWDWHLLAALIYSESRFHIEARSKRGATGLMQMMPKTAERYGVTDPLDPEMNIAAGAQSLSYLIKRYSKVAANQTERYKYALAAYNAGIGRIDDCISLARHLGVDPSYWINIQTQVLPLMSDESILETGAVKLGTFKGGETMGYVDSIIAVYNRLCKICP
;
A
#
# COMPACT_ATOMS: atom_id res chain seq x y z
N MET A 1 42.82 52.12 3.17
CA MET A 1 41.62 51.44 3.63
C MET A 1 41.72 51.22 5.13
N ASN A 2 40.88 51.86 5.90
CA ASN A 2 40.94 51.76 7.36
C ASN A 2 40.29 50.45 7.88
N ARG A 3 40.46 50.15 9.18
CA ARG A 3 39.98 48.88 9.78
C ARG A 3 38.46 48.69 9.63
N ARG A 4 37.67 49.78 9.62
CA ARG A 4 36.19 49.75 9.43
C ARG A 4 35.83 49.39 8.01
N GLU A 5 36.50 49.92 7.01
CA GLU A 5 36.27 49.59 5.58
C GLU A 5 36.55 48.11 5.28
N ARG A 6 37.62 47.55 5.89
CA ARG A 6 37.90 46.09 5.76
C ARG A 6 36.81 45.22 6.37
N ILE A 7 36.27 45.62 7.53
CA ILE A 7 35.19 44.91 8.18
C ILE A 7 33.90 44.95 7.35
N CYS A 8 33.56 46.15 6.82
CA CYS A 8 32.38 46.31 5.95
C CYS A 8 32.47 45.47 4.67
N LEU A 9 33.65 45.40 4.04
CA LEU A 9 33.89 44.58 2.86
C LEU A 9 33.80 43.07 3.18
N LEU A 10 34.28 42.66 4.35
CA LEU A 10 34.20 41.26 4.78
C LEU A 10 32.78 40.85 5.09
N VAL A 11 31.99 41.70 5.74
CA VAL A 11 30.57 41.48 6.01
C VAL A 11 29.75 41.44 4.71
N ALA A 12 30.01 42.34 3.75
CA ALA A 12 29.39 42.33 2.45
C ALA A 12 29.73 41.07 1.65
N ALA A 13 30.98 40.60 1.70
CA ALA A 13 31.39 39.34 1.04
C ALA A 13 30.71 38.11 1.67
N ILE A 14 30.59 38.08 3.02
CA ILE A 14 29.85 36.98 3.72
C ILE A 14 28.37 37.01 3.38
N LEU A 15 27.74 38.18 3.31
CA LEU A 15 26.34 38.30 2.91
C LEU A 15 26.09 37.88 1.45
N LEU A 16 27.02 38.25 0.54
CA LEU A 16 26.98 37.80 -0.87
C LEU A 16 27.23 36.30 -1.01
N ALA A 17 28.12 35.73 -0.22
CA ALA A 17 28.34 34.29 -0.18
C ALA A 17 27.12 33.54 0.41
N ALA A 18 26.48 34.08 1.45
CA ALA A 18 25.32 33.51 2.08
C ALA A 18 24.06 33.56 1.14
N THR A 19 23.90 34.68 0.39
CA THR A 19 22.82 34.78 -0.62
C THR A 19 23.07 33.88 -1.83
N GLY A 20 24.36 33.73 -2.25
CA GLY A 20 24.76 32.79 -3.30
C GLY A 20 24.57 31.33 -2.86
N LEU A 21 24.88 30.99 -1.61
CA LEU A 21 24.66 29.67 -1.05
C LEU A 21 23.15 29.37 -0.88
N ALA A 22 22.37 30.37 -0.46
CA ALA A 22 20.91 30.25 -0.35
C ALA A 22 20.22 30.09 -1.72
N SER A 23 20.78 30.72 -2.78
CA SER A 23 20.28 30.51 -4.15
C SER A 23 20.70 29.16 -4.74
N LEU A 24 21.84 28.61 -4.33
CA LEU A 24 22.27 27.24 -4.67
C LEU A 24 21.46 26.17 -3.94
N LEU A 25 21.04 26.45 -2.71
CA LEU A 25 20.16 25.56 -1.91
C LEU A 25 18.69 25.65 -2.34
N LYS A 26 18.28 26.72 -3.04
CA LYS A 26 16.98 26.89 -3.70
C LYS A 26 17.04 26.57 -5.19
N ARG A 27 17.93 25.70 -5.63
CA ARG A 27 17.88 25.20 -7.00
C ARG A 27 16.61 24.37 -7.08
N GLU A 28 15.57 24.96 -7.70
CA GLU A 28 14.42 24.19 -8.15
C GLU A 28 14.95 23.02 -8.97
N PRO A 29 14.46 21.79 -8.76
CA PRO A 29 14.92 20.65 -9.55
C PRO A 29 14.75 21.00 -11.03
N ASP A 30 15.77 20.71 -11.83
CA ASP A 30 15.69 20.92 -13.30
C ASP A 30 14.43 20.20 -13.81
N PRO A 31 13.45 20.91 -14.39
CA PRO A 31 12.20 20.30 -14.85
C PRO A 31 12.41 19.23 -15.93
N ARG A 32 13.64 19.07 -16.41
CA ARG A 32 14.02 18.02 -17.36
C ARG A 32 14.48 16.72 -16.68
N ILE A 33 14.73 16.69 -15.37
CA ILE A 33 15.09 15.48 -14.64
C ILE A 33 13.82 14.95 -13.99
N LYS A 34 13.15 14.03 -14.71
CA LYS A 34 12.01 13.28 -14.13
C LYS A 34 12.48 12.43 -12.97
N PRO A 35 11.74 12.39 -11.84
CA PRO A 35 12.04 11.44 -10.79
C PRO A 35 11.94 10.02 -11.36
N ALA A 36 12.95 9.19 -11.13
CA ALA A 36 12.94 7.80 -11.60
C ALA A 36 11.85 6.96 -10.89
N HIS A 37 11.35 7.47 -9.76
CA HIS A 37 10.40 6.78 -8.90
C HIS A 37 9.36 7.76 -8.36
N LEU A 38 8.09 7.43 -8.58
CA LEU A 38 6.94 8.25 -8.15
C LEU A 38 6.33 7.70 -6.86
N GLN A 39 5.72 8.57 -6.08
CA GLN A 39 4.87 8.25 -4.94
C GLN A 39 3.42 8.57 -5.28
N GLY A 40 2.57 7.55 -5.36
CA GLY A 40 1.15 7.67 -5.67
C GLY A 40 0.28 7.40 -4.45
N VAL A 41 -0.85 8.09 -4.36
CA VAL A 41 -1.88 7.86 -3.35
C VAL A 41 -3.23 7.66 -4.03
N LEU A 42 -3.97 6.63 -3.60
CA LEU A 42 -5.37 6.41 -3.97
C LEU A 42 -6.26 6.72 -2.77
N GLU A 43 -7.17 7.68 -2.91
CA GLU A 43 -8.16 7.96 -1.88
C GLU A 43 -9.23 6.86 -1.85
N LEU A 44 -9.44 6.28 -0.66
CA LEU A 44 -10.54 5.35 -0.40
C LEU A 44 -11.79 6.16 -0.08
N ALA A 45 -12.84 6.05 -0.90
CA ALA A 45 -14.11 6.69 -0.61
C ALA A 45 -14.67 6.27 0.76
N PRO A 46 -15.39 7.17 1.46
CA PRO A 46 -16.06 6.84 2.71
C PRO A 46 -17.05 5.70 2.53
N LEU A 47 -17.18 4.85 3.55
CA LEU A 47 -18.11 3.71 3.58
C LEU A 47 -19.59 4.07 3.35
N ALA A 48 -19.95 5.36 3.45
CA ALA A 48 -21.33 5.83 3.37
C ALA A 48 -21.85 6.02 1.92
N ASP A 49 -20.97 6.25 0.95
CA ASP A 49 -21.34 6.43 -0.46
C ASP A 49 -20.48 5.60 -1.39
N THR A 50 -20.91 4.36 -1.60
CA THR A 50 -20.22 3.41 -2.48
C THR A 50 -20.40 3.73 -3.98
N SER A 51 -21.33 4.60 -4.32
CA SER A 51 -21.59 4.99 -5.72
C SER A 51 -20.47 5.85 -6.32
N LYS A 52 -19.70 6.54 -5.46
CA LYS A 52 -18.57 7.40 -5.83
C LYS A 52 -17.21 6.79 -5.47
N ALA A 53 -17.19 5.51 -5.08
CA ALA A 53 -15.95 4.86 -4.67
C ALA A 53 -15.06 4.61 -5.88
N LEU A 54 -13.78 5.03 -5.77
CA LEU A 54 -12.76 4.69 -6.75
C LEU A 54 -12.65 3.17 -6.87
N VAL A 55 -12.62 2.68 -8.09
CA VAL A 55 -12.27 1.29 -8.36
C VAL A 55 -10.75 1.17 -8.24
N ILE A 56 -10.31 0.88 -7.03
CA ILE A 56 -8.89 0.91 -6.64
C ILE A 56 -8.01 0.10 -7.60
N GLY A 57 -8.43 -1.11 -7.97
CA GLY A 57 -7.68 -1.93 -8.91
C GLY A 57 -7.49 -1.26 -10.28
N TYR A 58 -8.51 -0.57 -10.78
CA TYR A 58 -8.44 0.17 -12.03
C TYR A 58 -7.43 1.31 -11.95
N HIS A 59 -7.54 2.18 -10.96
CA HIS A 59 -6.65 3.32 -10.80
C HIS A 59 -5.22 2.91 -10.46
N TYR A 60 -5.04 1.85 -9.68
CA TYR A 60 -3.73 1.25 -9.44
C TYR A 60 -3.07 0.82 -10.75
N HIS A 61 -3.83 0.10 -11.59
CA HIS A 61 -3.37 -0.33 -12.91
C HIS A 61 -3.02 0.86 -13.81
N LEU A 62 -3.86 1.90 -13.84
CA LEU A 62 -3.61 3.10 -14.65
C LEU A 62 -2.35 3.85 -14.23
N LEU A 63 -2.15 4.05 -12.91
CA LEU A 63 -0.94 4.71 -12.41
C LEU A 63 0.33 3.93 -12.75
N GLN A 64 0.30 2.60 -12.65
CA GLN A 64 1.44 1.78 -13.06
C GLN A 64 1.73 1.89 -14.55
N ARG A 65 0.71 1.88 -15.40
CA ARG A 65 0.87 2.04 -16.85
C ARG A 65 1.41 3.43 -17.21
N PHE A 66 0.92 4.47 -16.56
CA PHE A 66 1.42 5.82 -16.73
C PHE A 66 2.91 5.93 -16.36
N ALA A 67 3.29 5.43 -15.18
CA ALA A 67 4.68 5.44 -14.77
C ALA A 67 5.57 4.66 -15.75
N ALA A 68 5.15 3.45 -16.16
CA ALA A 68 5.90 2.63 -17.11
C ALA A 68 6.04 3.30 -18.49
N ALA A 69 4.99 3.97 -18.99
CA ALA A 69 5.03 4.70 -20.26
C ALA A 69 6.06 5.84 -20.25
N ASN A 70 6.32 6.42 -19.07
CA ASN A 70 7.32 7.47 -18.86
C ASN A 70 8.70 6.93 -18.42
N GLY A 71 8.91 5.61 -18.43
CA GLY A 71 10.16 4.99 -17.97
C GLY A 71 10.39 5.11 -16.45
N GLN A 72 9.33 5.29 -15.67
CA GLN A 72 9.35 5.46 -14.22
C GLN A 72 8.76 4.25 -13.51
N THR A 73 9.03 4.13 -12.22
CA THR A 73 8.33 3.22 -11.30
C THR A 73 7.46 4.03 -10.34
N ILE A 74 6.46 3.40 -9.73
CA ILE A 74 5.57 4.07 -8.78
C ILE A 74 5.25 3.18 -7.58
N ASP A 75 5.36 3.73 -6.38
CA ASP A 75 4.84 3.14 -5.14
C ASP A 75 3.48 3.77 -4.83
N ILE A 76 2.45 2.93 -4.67
CA ILE A 76 1.07 3.39 -4.51
C ILE A 76 0.57 3.03 -3.12
N ARG A 77 0.14 4.05 -2.36
CA ARG A 77 -0.47 3.91 -1.04
C ARG A 77 -1.97 4.14 -1.11
N LEU A 78 -2.69 3.49 -0.20
CA LEU A 78 -4.12 3.71 -0.02
C LEU A 78 -4.31 4.61 1.20
N THR A 79 -5.16 5.64 1.09
CA THR A 79 -5.50 6.52 2.22
C THR A 79 -7.00 6.62 2.40
N GLY A 80 -7.44 6.96 3.63
CA GLY A 80 -8.81 7.38 3.89
C GLY A 80 -9.06 8.81 3.43
N ARG A 81 -10.28 9.28 3.54
CA ARG A 81 -10.66 10.68 3.21
C ARG A 81 -10.34 11.64 4.37
N ASP A 82 -9.09 11.69 4.77
CA ASP A 82 -8.62 12.58 5.85
C ASP A 82 -7.93 13.86 5.32
N LEU A 83 -7.83 14.00 3.99
CA LEU A 83 -7.14 15.09 3.28
C LEU A 83 -5.64 15.26 3.63
N SER A 84 -5.07 14.39 4.45
CA SER A 84 -3.65 14.44 4.81
C SER A 84 -2.72 14.26 3.59
N TYR A 85 -3.24 13.64 2.52
CA TYR A 85 -2.54 13.53 1.24
C TYR A 85 -2.30 14.88 0.56
N LEU A 86 -3.15 15.89 0.80
CA LEU A 86 -2.95 17.24 0.22
C LEU A 86 -1.71 17.90 0.81
N ASP A 87 -1.47 17.74 2.11
CA ASP A 87 -0.26 18.26 2.75
C ASP A 87 0.96 17.51 2.25
N SER A 88 0.85 16.20 2.07
CA SER A 88 1.91 15.37 1.48
C SER A 88 2.21 15.75 0.03
N LEU A 89 1.17 16.06 -0.76
CA LEU A 89 1.30 16.52 -2.14
C LEU A 89 1.99 17.91 -2.19
N ARG A 90 1.56 18.86 -1.33
CA ARG A 90 2.17 20.18 -1.21
C ARG A 90 3.64 20.11 -0.77
N ALA A 91 3.95 19.22 0.14
CA ALA A 91 5.31 18.99 0.63
C ALA A 91 6.21 18.24 -0.38
N GLY A 92 5.66 17.74 -1.50
CA GLY A 92 6.40 16.98 -2.50
C GLY A 92 6.83 15.57 -2.04
N THR A 93 6.20 15.03 -0.99
CA THR A 93 6.41 13.64 -0.54
C THR A 93 5.49 12.65 -1.26
N VAL A 94 4.50 13.16 -1.99
CA VAL A 94 3.61 12.44 -2.90
C VAL A 94 3.58 13.21 -4.22
N ASP A 95 3.62 12.51 -5.34
CA ASP A 95 3.65 13.10 -6.68
C ASP A 95 2.26 13.13 -7.34
N ILE A 96 1.48 12.05 -7.16
CA ILE A 96 0.16 11.90 -7.76
C ILE A 96 -0.83 11.38 -6.73
N VAL A 97 -1.99 12.03 -6.64
CA VAL A 97 -3.13 11.57 -5.84
C VAL A 97 -4.32 11.32 -6.75
N VAL A 98 -4.94 10.16 -6.62
CA VAL A 98 -6.20 9.85 -7.33
C VAL A 98 -7.36 10.05 -6.37
N VAL A 99 -8.31 10.86 -6.77
CA VAL A 99 -9.50 11.19 -5.99
C VAL A 99 -10.77 11.04 -6.82
N PRO A 100 -11.95 10.82 -6.19
CA PRO A 100 -13.22 10.95 -6.88
C PRO A 100 -13.41 12.32 -7.48
N PHE A 101 -13.97 12.39 -8.69
CA PHE A 101 -14.32 13.66 -9.31
C PHE A 101 -15.59 14.23 -8.65
N GLU A 102 -15.53 15.47 -8.18
CA GLU A 102 -16.67 16.23 -7.66
C GLU A 102 -16.81 17.51 -8.52
N GLU A 103 -18.00 17.83 -9.01
CA GLU A 103 -18.24 18.98 -9.90
C GLU A 103 -17.82 20.33 -9.29
N ASN A 104 -17.76 20.43 -7.96
CA ASN A 104 -17.35 21.62 -7.22
C ASN A 104 -15.94 21.50 -6.64
N PHE A 105 -15.07 20.78 -7.30
CA PHE A 105 -13.72 20.51 -6.83
C PHE A 105 -12.83 21.74 -7.04
N THR A 106 -12.81 22.67 -6.08
CA THR A 106 -11.89 23.80 -6.05
C THR A 106 -10.78 23.54 -5.04
N LEU A 107 -9.64 23.11 -5.52
CA LEU A 107 -8.43 23.02 -4.71
C LEU A 107 -7.47 24.12 -5.18
N ASP A 108 -7.44 25.24 -4.49
CA ASP A 108 -6.65 26.45 -4.82
C ASP A 108 -5.13 26.24 -4.87
N SER A 109 -4.64 25.03 -4.64
CA SER A 109 -3.21 24.78 -4.50
C SER A 109 -2.70 23.49 -5.16
N VAL A 110 -3.47 22.90 -6.06
CA VAL A 110 -3.08 21.69 -6.81
C VAL A 110 -3.54 21.77 -8.26
N LEU A 111 -2.86 21.03 -9.13
CA LEU A 111 -3.29 20.83 -10.52
C LEU A 111 -4.24 19.63 -10.56
N VAL A 112 -5.27 19.73 -11.39
CA VAL A 112 -6.27 18.67 -11.60
C VAL A 112 -6.16 18.19 -13.04
N SER A 113 -6.09 16.88 -13.25
CA SER A 113 -6.03 16.29 -14.58
C SER A 113 -7.36 16.33 -15.32
N SER A 114 -7.32 16.02 -16.59
CA SER A 114 -8.50 15.57 -17.34
C SER A 114 -9.09 14.34 -16.62
N PRO A 115 -10.43 14.15 -16.64
CA PRO A 115 -11.05 12.96 -16.04
C PRO A 115 -10.52 11.68 -16.68
N LEU A 116 -10.17 10.68 -15.84
CA LEU A 116 -9.79 9.36 -16.31
C LEU A 116 -11.02 8.53 -16.72
N ASP A 117 -12.11 8.80 -16.04
CA ASP A 117 -13.46 8.28 -16.29
C ASP A 117 -14.46 9.32 -15.79
N SER A 118 -15.75 8.98 -15.74
CA SER A 118 -16.76 9.92 -15.23
C SER A 118 -16.67 10.17 -13.71
N MET A 119 -15.72 9.55 -13.00
CA MET A 119 -15.74 9.49 -11.53
C MET A 119 -14.42 9.84 -10.87
N SER A 120 -13.33 10.06 -11.61
CA SER A 120 -12.01 10.24 -11.01
C SER A 120 -11.10 11.19 -11.78
N VAL A 121 -10.23 11.85 -11.04
CA VAL A 121 -9.15 12.73 -11.53
C VAL A 121 -7.85 12.46 -10.77
N TRP A 122 -6.74 12.86 -11.38
CA TRP A 122 -5.44 12.91 -10.73
C TRP A 122 -5.14 14.32 -10.24
N LEU A 123 -4.58 14.43 -9.06
CA LEU A 123 -4.07 15.67 -8.49
C LEU A 123 -2.55 15.64 -8.48
N MET A 124 -1.93 16.75 -8.84
CA MET A 124 -0.50 16.99 -8.72
C MET A 124 -0.25 18.32 -8.05
N ARG A 125 0.98 18.53 -7.57
CA ARG A 125 1.39 19.80 -6.97
C ARG A 125 1.22 20.95 -7.96
N HIS A 126 0.89 22.13 -7.45
CA HIS A 126 0.53 23.31 -8.26
C HIS A 126 1.64 23.79 -9.23
N ASP A 127 2.89 23.48 -8.96
CA ASP A 127 4.06 23.86 -9.78
C ASP A 127 4.49 22.74 -10.76
N GLU A 128 3.85 21.56 -10.72
CA GLU A 128 4.19 20.40 -11.56
C GLU A 128 3.45 20.42 -12.91
N HIS A 129 3.52 21.57 -13.61
CA HIS A 129 2.83 21.74 -14.89
C HIS A 129 3.30 20.78 -15.98
N ALA A 130 4.58 20.42 -15.99
CA ALA A 130 5.12 19.48 -16.97
C ALA A 130 4.56 18.07 -16.75
N GLY A 131 4.56 17.59 -15.53
CA GLY A 131 4.01 16.28 -15.16
C GLY A 131 2.50 16.20 -15.41
N MET A 132 1.75 17.29 -15.10
CA MET A 132 0.32 17.36 -15.39
C MET A 132 0.02 17.34 -16.87
N LYS A 133 0.82 18.02 -17.69
CA LYS A 133 0.70 17.98 -19.15
C LYS A 133 0.91 16.55 -19.66
N GLU A 134 1.97 15.87 -19.24
CA GLU A 134 2.25 14.47 -19.59
C GLU A 134 1.13 13.54 -19.14
N ALA A 135 0.58 13.74 -17.94
CA ALA A 135 -0.55 12.97 -17.45
C ALA A 135 -1.79 13.13 -18.34
N ASN A 136 -2.10 14.37 -18.74
CA ASN A 136 -3.24 14.65 -19.63
C ASN A 136 -3.04 14.09 -21.05
N GLU A 137 -1.84 14.17 -21.59
CA GLU A 137 -1.49 13.58 -22.89
C GLU A 137 -1.65 12.05 -22.81
N TRP A 138 -1.11 11.41 -21.78
CA TRP A 138 -1.27 9.98 -21.57
C TRP A 138 -2.73 9.57 -21.37
N ILE A 139 -3.53 10.33 -20.61
CA ILE A 139 -4.97 10.08 -20.43
C ILE A 139 -5.70 10.12 -21.77
N ALA A 140 -5.39 11.10 -22.61
CA ALA A 140 -5.99 11.21 -23.93
C ALA A 140 -5.61 10.02 -24.84
N GLU A 141 -4.34 9.62 -24.85
CA GLU A 141 -3.88 8.43 -25.57
C GLU A 141 -4.53 7.15 -25.03
N TRP A 142 -4.66 7.04 -23.70
CA TRP A 142 -5.33 5.92 -23.06
C TRP A 142 -6.78 5.80 -23.49
N HIS A 143 -7.54 6.91 -23.52
CA HIS A 143 -8.93 6.92 -23.97
C HIS A 143 -9.08 6.56 -25.45
N ALA A 144 -8.10 6.90 -26.28
CA ALA A 144 -8.08 6.56 -27.70
C ALA A 144 -7.60 5.11 -27.99
N SER A 145 -7.06 4.43 -26.98
CA SER A 145 -6.49 3.08 -27.16
C SER A 145 -7.56 1.99 -27.24
N ASP A 146 -7.30 0.96 -28.02
CA ASP A 146 -8.15 -0.25 -28.10
C ASP A 146 -8.27 -0.99 -26.75
N GLN A 147 -7.36 -0.72 -25.81
CA GLN A 147 -7.34 -1.33 -24.50
C GLN A 147 -8.24 -0.61 -23.49
N TYR A 148 -8.66 0.63 -23.75
CA TYR A 148 -9.45 1.42 -22.82
C TYR A 148 -10.77 0.74 -22.46
N ALA A 149 -11.62 0.47 -23.46
CA ALA A 149 -12.95 -0.10 -23.21
C ALA A 149 -12.91 -1.49 -22.55
N PRO A 150 -12.08 -2.47 -23.02
CA PRO A 150 -11.97 -3.78 -22.37
C PRO A 150 -11.43 -3.70 -20.94
N THR A 151 -10.39 -2.88 -20.71
CA THR A 151 -9.80 -2.74 -19.37
C THR A 151 -10.79 -2.06 -18.41
N ARG A 152 -11.42 -0.98 -18.84
CA ARG A 152 -12.45 -0.29 -18.07
C ARG A 152 -13.60 -1.25 -17.72
N ASP A 153 -14.11 -1.99 -18.69
CA ASP A 153 -15.20 -2.96 -18.47
C ASP A 153 -14.78 -4.05 -17.48
N ALA A 154 -13.58 -4.60 -17.64
CA ALA A 154 -13.06 -5.61 -16.72
C ALA A 154 -13.04 -5.10 -15.28
N PHE A 155 -12.49 -3.92 -15.03
CA PHE A 155 -12.35 -3.39 -13.66
C PHE A 155 -13.64 -2.79 -13.10
N LEU A 156 -14.42 -2.06 -13.90
CA LEU A 156 -15.61 -1.36 -13.41
C LEU A 156 -16.84 -2.28 -13.35
N ASN A 157 -16.95 -3.23 -14.25
CA ASN A 157 -18.12 -4.10 -14.33
C ASN A 157 -17.84 -5.52 -13.79
N ARG A 158 -16.67 -6.08 -14.09
CA ARG A 158 -16.36 -7.47 -13.76
C ARG A 158 -15.68 -7.61 -12.38
N TYR A 159 -14.77 -6.69 -12.03
CA TYR A 159 -13.98 -6.74 -10.80
C TYR A 159 -14.27 -5.57 -9.85
N ASN A 160 -15.41 -4.92 -10.02
CA ASN A 160 -15.80 -3.81 -9.16
C ASN A 160 -16.35 -4.33 -7.84
N VAL A 161 -15.53 -4.25 -6.80
CA VAL A 161 -15.89 -4.60 -5.42
C VAL A 161 -17.01 -3.72 -4.83
N PHE A 162 -17.39 -2.63 -5.52
CA PHE A 162 -18.42 -1.69 -5.08
C PHE A 162 -19.73 -1.84 -5.84
N ARG A 163 -19.81 -2.78 -6.79
CA ARG A 163 -21.04 -3.05 -7.53
C ARG A 163 -22.00 -3.82 -6.62
N SER A 164 -23.04 -3.17 -6.17
CA SER A 164 -24.12 -3.80 -5.42
C SER A 164 -24.95 -4.72 -6.32
N GLY A 165 -25.11 -5.97 -5.92
CA GLY A 165 -25.98 -6.93 -6.61
C GLY A 165 -25.60 -8.40 -6.29
N PRO A 166 -26.51 -9.36 -6.50
CA PRO A 166 -26.33 -10.77 -6.13
C PRO A 166 -25.20 -11.49 -6.89
N ARG A 167 -24.42 -10.77 -7.72
CA ARG A 167 -23.28 -11.28 -8.50
C ARG A 167 -22.07 -10.33 -8.41
N ALA A 168 -21.89 -9.62 -7.31
CA ALA A 168 -20.68 -8.84 -7.08
C ALA A 168 -19.49 -9.79 -7.09
N GLN A 169 -18.68 -9.72 -8.14
CA GLN A 169 -17.43 -10.46 -8.26
C GLN A 169 -16.28 -9.56 -7.79
N ILE A 170 -15.50 -10.03 -6.83
CA ILE A 170 -14.36 -9.29 -6.27
C ILE A 170 -13.16 -9.41 -7.20
N SER A 171 -12.93 -10.61 -7.77
CA SER A 171 -11.79 -10.92 -8.62
C SER A 171 -12.12 -12.04 -9.61
N PRO A 172 -11.28 -12.26 -10.64
CA PRO A 172 -11.41 -13.43 -11.50
C PRO A 172 -11.20 -14.76 -10.77
N TYR A 173 -10.67 -14.71 -9.55
CA TYR A 173 -10.30 -15.89 -8.77
C TYR A 173 -11.29 -16.22 -7.65
N ASP A 174 -12.46 -15.57 -7.59
CA ASP A 174 -13.42 -15.74 -6.49
C ASP A 174 -13.83 -17.19 -6.26
N SER A 175 -13.98 -17.98 -7.33
CA SER A 175 -14.31 -19.41 -7.19
C SER A 175 -13.19 -20.19 -6.51
N LEU A 176 -11.94 -19.93 -6.87
CA LEU A 176 -10.75 -20.54 -6.25
C LEU A 176 -10.58 -20.05 -4.80
N ILE A 177 -10.77 -18.75 -4.57
CA ILE A 177 -10.66 -18.16 -3.23
C ILE A 177 -11.69 -18.77 -2.29
N ARG A 178 -12.94 -18.93 -2.73
CA ARG A 178 -14.00 -19.59 -1.93
C ARG A 178 -13.64 -21.04 -1.63
N ALA A 179 -13.24 -21.81 -2.65
CA ALA A 179 -12.88 -23.23 -2.49
C ALA A 179 -11.75 -23.44 -1.48
N HIS A 180 -10.74 -22.56 -1.49
CA HIS A 180 -9.60 -22.66 -0.58
C HIS A 180 -9.82 -21.99 0.77
N ALA A 181 -10.72 -21.02 0.90
CA ALA A 181 -11.11 -20.43 2.17
C ALA A 181 -11.70 -21.46 3.13
N ASP A 182 -12.52 -22.40 2.60
CA ASP A 182 -13.10 -23.49 3.38
C ASP A 182 -12.01 -24.38 4.00
N THR A 183 -10.90 -24.61 3.31
CA THR A 183 -9.76 -25.42 3.85
C THR A 183 -9.04 -24.76 5.00
N VAL A 184 -9.10 -23.44 5.09
CA VAL A 184 -8.51 -22.62 6.17
C VAL A 184 -9.49 -22.42 7.33
N GLY A 185 -10.78 -22.64 7.09
CA GLY A 185 -11.86 -22.28 7.99
C GLY A 185 -12.03 -20.76 8.11
N TRP A 186 -11.75 -20.03 7.02
CA TRP A 186 -11.90 -18.59 6.92
C TRP A 186 -13.18 -18.23 6.15
N ASP A 187 -13.71 -17.06 6.47
CA ASP A 187 -14.56 -16.35 5.55
C ASP A 187 -13.74 -16.02 4.28
N TRP A 188 -14.31 -16.37 3.11
CA TRP A 188 -13.62 -16.18 1.84
C TRP A 188 -13.27 -14.70 1.57
N HIS A 189 -14.02 -13.74 2.14
CA HIS A 189 -13.71 -12.31 2.06
C HIS A 189 -12.40 -11.98 2.80
N LEU A 190 -12.08 -12.71 3.87
CA LEU A 190 -10.81 -12.50 4.57
C LEU A 190 -9.63 -12.99 3.72
N LEU A 191 -9.78 -14.14 3.05
CA LEU A 191 -8.77 -14.64 2.12
C LEU A 191 -8.65 -13.70 0.89
N ALA A 192 -9.77 -13.21 0.37
CA ALA A 192 -9.78 -12.22 -0.70
C ALA A 192 -9.10 -10.90 -0.29
N ALA A 193 -9.35 -10.43 0.94
CA ALA A 193 -8.70 -9.23 1.50
C ALA A 193 -7.19 -9.39 1.63
N LEU A 194 -6.73 -10.58 2.03
CA LEU A 194 -5.32 -10.90 2.06
C LEU A 194 -4.70 -10.88 0.64
N ILE A 195 -5.29 -11.62 -0.32
CA ILE A 195 -4.81 -11.65 -1.70
C ILE A 195 -4.79 -10.24 -2.32
N TYR A 196 -5.82 -9.45 -2.03
CA TYR A 196 -5.86 -8.06 -2.44
C TYR A 196 -4.69 -7.26 -1.85
N SER A 197 -4.35 -7.46 -0.59
CA SER A 197 -3.24 -6.76 0.07
C SER A 197 -1.88 -7.20 -0.47
N GLU A 198 -1.72 -8.47 -0.85
CA GLU A 198 -0.47 -9.03 -1.36
C GLU A 198 -0.19 -8.65 -2.81
N SER A 199 -1.18 -8.77 -3.69
CA SER A 199 -0.96 -8.68 -5.15
C SER A 199 -1.95 -7.80 -5.89
N ARG A 200 -3.00 -7.28 -5.23
CA ARG A 200 -4.15 -6.64 -5.91
C ARG A 200 -4.79 -7.55 -6.96
N PHE A 201 -4.77 -8.87 -6.70
CA PHE A 201 -5.21 -9.90 -7.63
C PHE A 201 -4.38 -10.00 -8.92
N HIS A 202 -3.15 -9.48 -8.94
CA HIS A 202 -2.23 -9.64 -10.07
C HIS A 202 -1.40 -10.91 -9.89
N ILE A 203 -1.65 -11.91 -10.73
CA ILE A 203 -0.92 -13.19 -10.68
C ILE A 203 0.57 -13.03 -10.98
N GLU A 204 0.94 -12.07 -11.80
CA GLU A 204 2.34 -11.81 -12.17
C GLU A 204 3.09 -10.92 -11.17
N ALA A 205 2.44 -10.53 -10.05
CA ALA A 205 3.06 -9.68 -9.05
C ALA A 205 4.34 -10.32 -8.50
N ARG A 206 5.42 -9.50 -8.43
CA ARG A 206 6.72 -9.91 -7.89
C ARG A 206 7.28 -8.82 -6.99
N SER A 207 7.69 -9.21 -5.79
CA SER A 207 8.37 -8.29 -4.87
C SER A 207 9.88 -8.26 -5.11
N LYS A 208 10.55 -7.20 -4.64
CA LYS A 208 12.03 -7.10 -4.67
C LYS A 208 12.72 -8.25 -3.92
N ARG A 209 12.04 -8.90 -2.97
CA ARG A 209 12.54 -10.05 -2.20
C ARG A 209 12.23 -11.40 -2.85
N GLY A 210 11.63 -11.42 -4.03
CA GLY A 210 11.31 -12.63 -4.79
C GLY A 210 9.97 -13.27 -4.43
N ALA A 211 9.11 -12.64 -3.62
CA ALA A 211 7.74 -13.11 -3.42
C ALA A 211 6.97 -13.01 -4.75
N THR A 212 6.16 -14.04 -5.08
CA THR A 212 5.54 -14.15 -6.41
C THR A 212 4.07 -14.60 -6.29
N GLY A 213 3.26 -14.11 -7.22
CA GLY A 213 1.88 -14.56 -7.44
C GLY A 213 0.85 -13.86 -6.56
N LEU A 214 -0.38 -14.37 -6.59
CA LEU A 214 -1.54 -13.79 -5.92
C LEU A 214 -1.34 -13.61 -4.42
N MET A 215 -0.73 -14.58 -3.76
CA MET A 215 -0.48 -14.60 -2.32
C MET A 215 0.97 -14.25 -1.94
N GLN A 216 1.75 -13.70 -2.89
CA GLN A 216 3.13 -13.26 -2.68
C GLN A 216 3.98 -14.29 -1.93
N MET A 217 4.00 -15.52 -2.43
CA MET A 217 4.74 -16.58 -1.77
C MET A 217 6.25 -16.43 -1.98
N MET A 218 7.00 -16.50 -0.89
CA MET A 218 8.45 -16.59 -0.94
C MET A 218 8.90 -17.94 -1.54
N PRO A 219 9.99 -18.00 -2.31
CA PRO A 219 10.43 -19.23 -2.99
C PRO A 219 10.53 -20.45 -2.06
N LYS A 220 11.13 -20.31 -0.87
CA LYS A 220 11.22 -21.38 0.11
C LYS A 220 9.85 -21.85 0.63
N THR A 221 8.88 -20.96 0.69
CA THR A 221 7.52 -21.32 1.11
C THR A 221 6.81 -22.04 -0.03
N ALA A 222 6.94 -21.55 -1.25
CA ALA A 222 6.41 -22.19 -2.45
C ALA A 222 6.92 -23.65 -2.57
N GLU A 223 8.23 -23.85 -2.46
CA GLU A 223 8.87 -25.17 -2.45
C GLU A 223 8.30 -26.09 -1.36
N ARG A 224 8.18 -25.59 -0.12
CA ARG A 224 7.62 -26.36 1.02
C ARG A 224 6.22 -26.88 0.73
N TYR A 225 5.40 -26.14 0.02
CA TYR A 225 4.01 -26.49 -0.31
C TYR A 225 3.86 -27.09 -1.71
N GLY A 226 4.96 -27.43 -2.39
CA GLY A 226 4.96 -28.15 -3.67
C GLY A 226 4.51 -27.29 -4.85
N VAL A 227 4.64 -25.97 -4.78
CA VAL A 227 4.32 -25.05 -5.88
C VAL A 227 5.40 -25.15 -6.93
N THR A 228 5.07 -25.74 -8.08
CA THR A 228 5.97 -25.87 -9.23
C THR A 228 5.87 -24.68 -10.18
N ASP A 229 4.69 -24.05 -10.25
CA ASP A 229 4.46 -22.81 -10.97
C ASP A 229 3.79 -21.77 -10.04
N PRO A 230 4.51 -20.76 -9.54
CA PRO A 230 3.94 -19.74 -8.69
C PRO A 230 3.01 -18.76 -9.42
N LEU A 231 2.94 -18.83 -10.76
CA LEU A 231 2.01 -18.04 -11.59
C LEU A 231 0.73 -18.83 -11.92
N ASP A 232 0.63 -20.10 -11.53
CA ASP A 232 -0.63 -20.84 -11.57
C ASP A 232 -1.51 -20.38 -10.39
N PRO A 233 -2.73 -19.83 -10.66
CA PRO A 233 -3.59 -19.30 -9.60
C PRO A 233 -4.04 -20.35 -8.59
N GLU A 234 -4.35 -21.57 -9.05
CA GLU A 234 -4.79 -22.67 -8.19
C GLU A 234 -3.69 -23.08 -7.22
N MET A 235 -2.47 -23.34 -7.75
CA MET A 235 -1.32 -23.71 -6.92
C MET A 235 -0.96 -22.61 -5.92
N ASN A 236 -0.98 -21.35 -6.37
CA ASN A 236 -0.59 -20.22 -5.54
C ASN A 236 -1.58 -20.01 -4.37
N ILE A 237 -2.89 -20.00 -4.66
CA ILE A 237 -3.93 -19.84 -3.63
C ILE A 237 -3.97 -21.04 -2.69
N ALA A 238 -3.91 -22.28 -3.22
CA ALA A 238 -3.93 -23.50 -2.41
C ALA A 238 -2.77 -23.54 -1.41
N ALA A 239 -1.55 -23.27 -1.86
CA ALA A 239 -0.36 -23.26 -1.01
C ALA A 239 -0.40 -22.14 0.04
N GLY A 240 -0.86 -20.95 -0.36
CA GLY A 240 -1.07 -19.84 0.58
C GLY A 240 -2.10 -20.17 1.65
N ALA A 241 -3.23 -20.77 1.28
CA ALA A 241 -4.26 -21.23 2.20
C ALA A 241 -3.73 -22.29 3.18
N GLN A 242 -2.96 -23.27 2.70
CA GLN A 242 -2.31 -24.26 3.57
C GLN A 242 -1.33 -23.60 4.55
N SER A 243 -0.55 -22.62 4.09
CA SER A 243 0.35 -21.85 4.96
C SER A 243 -0.42 -21.13 6.07
N LEU A 244 -1.53 -20.47 5.73
CA LEU A 244 -2.40 -19.81 6.71
C LEU A 244 -3.02 -20.78 7.70
N SER A 245 -3.51 -21.93 7.25
CA SER A 245 -4.04 -22.98 8.12
C SER A 245 -3.01 -23.43 9.17
N TYR A 246 -1.76 -23.62 8.73
CA TYR A 246 -0.65 -23.91 9.64
C TYR A 246 -0.46 -22.80 10.69
N LEU A 247 -0.46 -21.53 10.28
CA LEU A 247 -0.27 -20.37 11.16
C LEU A 247 -1.41 -20.24 12.18
N ILE A 248 -2.66 -20.41 11.76
CA ILE A 248 -3.83 -20.39 12.63
C ILE A 248 -3.72 -21.47 13.72
N LYS A 249 -3.36 -22.69 13.31
CA LYS A 249 -3.18 -23.81 14.25
C LYS A 249 -2.03 -23.54 15.22
N ARG A 250 -0.93 -22.95 14.74
CA ARG A 250 0.22 -22.60 15.57
C ARG A 250 -0.14 -21.68 16.72
N TYR A 251 -0.90 -20.63 16.46
CA TYR A 251 -1.26 -19.63 17.48
C TYR A 251 -2.53 -19.96 18.27
N SER A 252 -3.09 -21.16 18.10
CA SER A 252 -4.32 -21.57 18.81
C SER A 252 -4.19 -21.63 20.32
N LYS A 253 -2.97 -21.82 20.84
CA LYS A 253 -2.69 -21.87 22.30
C LYS A 253 -2.32 -20.51 22.88
N VAL A 254 -2.10 -19.50 22.06
CA VAL A 254 -1.75 -18.14 22.49
C VAL A 254 -2.97 -17.24 22.44
N ALA A 255 -3.65 -17.21 21.31
CA ALA A 255 -4.76 -16.30 21.03
C ALA A 255 -6.03 -16.69 21.79
N ALA A 256 -6.69 -15.70 22.39
CA ALA A 256 -7.89 -15.88 23.21
C ALA A 256 -9.10 -16.48 22.45
N ASN A 257 -9.21 -16.18 21.16
CA ASN A 257 -10.34 -16.60 20.33
C ASN A 257 -9.94 -16.69 18.85
N GLN A 258 -10.89 -17.06 17.98
CA GLN A 258 -10.68 -17.23 16.54
C GLN A 258 -10.22 -15.94 15.85
N THR A 259 -10.83 -14.82 16.18
CA THR A 259 -10.48 -13.51 15.60
C THR A 259 -9.03 -13.13 15.91
N GLU A 260 -8.60 -13.37 17.14
CA GLU A 260 -7.21 -13.11 17.54
C GLU A 260 -6.24 -14.05 16.82
N ARG A 261 -6.61 -15.34 16.61
CA ARG A 261 -5.80 -16.29 15.81
C ARG A 261 -5.58 -15.78 14.38
N TYR A 262 -6.61 -15.21 13.76
CA TYR A 262 -6.49 -14.64 12.41
C TYR A 262 -5.48 -13.50 12.37
N LYS A 263 -5.53 -12.59 13.34
CA LYS A 263 -4.58 -11.47 13.41
C LYS A 263 -3.13 -11.96 13.59
N TYR A 264 -2.91 -12.94 14.46
CA TYR A 264 -1.60 -13.58 14.63
C TYR A 264 -1.13 -14.28 13.35
N ALA A 265 -2.03 -14.99 12.66
CA ALA A 265 -1.69 -15.65 11.41
C ALA A 265 -1.31 -14.63 10.32
N LEU A 266 -2.05 -13.54 10.18
CA LEU A 266 -1.73 -12.45 9.25
C LEU A 266 -0.38 -11.80 9.58
N ALA A 267 -0.13 -11.50 10.86
CA ALA A 267 1.13 -10.93 11.30
C ALA A 267 2.32 -11.86 11.00
N ALA A 268 2.17 -13.16 11.27
CA ALA A 268 3.21 -14.14 10.99
C ALA A 268 3.39 -14.43 9.49
N TYR A 269 2.34 -14.28 8.70
CA TYR A 269 2.44 -14.34 7.24
C TYR A 269 3.34 -13.22 6.69
N ASN A 270 3.17 -12.01 7.20
CA ASN A 270 3.95 -10.83 6.82
C ASN A 270 5.37 -10.84 7.39
N ALA A 271 5.51 -10.89 8.72
CA ALA A 271 6.80 -10.71 9.41
C ALA A 271 7.61 -12.00 9.54
N GLY A 272 6.95 -13.14 9.38
CA GLY A 272 7.51 -14.46 9.65
C GLY A 272 7.26 -14.94 11.08
N ILE A 273 7.14 -16.26 11.20
CA ILE A 273 6.80 -16.95 12.46
C ILE A 273 7.73 -16.56 13.61
N GLY A 274 9.04 -16.60 13.37
CA GLY A 274 10.01 -16.37 14.44
C GLY A 274 9.94 -14.98 15.04
N ARG A 275 9.65 -13.96 14.24
CA ARG A 275 9.49 -12.58 14.73
C ARG A 275 8.24 -12.41 15.59
N ILE A 276 7.15 -13.06 15.21
CA ILE A 276 5.92 -13.04 16.01
C ILE A 276 6.09 -13.87 17.30
N ASP A 277 6.84 -14.97 17.25
CA ASP A 277 7.20 -15.71 18.45
C ASP A 277 8.08 -14.89 19.41
N ASP A 278 9.01 -14.10 18.87
CA ASP A 278 9.80 -13.13 19.64
C ASP A 278 8.92 -12.04 20.28
N CYS A 279 7.93 -11.51 19.55
CA CYS A 279 6.95 -10.56 20.12
C CYS A 279 6.16 -11.19 21.29
N ILE A 280 5.72 -12.43 21.14
CA ILE A 280 5.01 -13.16 22.21
C ILE A 280 5.93 -13.39 23.41
N SER A 281 7.20 -13.72 23.19
CA SER A 281 8.18 -13.91 24.25
C SER A 281 8.47 -12.61 24.98
N LEU A 282 8.64 -11.50 24.25
CA LEU A 282 8.84 -10.18 24.83
C LEU A 282 7.60 -9.71 25.60
N ALA A 283 6.39 -9.93 25.08
CA ALA A 283 5.15 -9.64 25.80
C ALA A 283 5.13 -10.32 27.17
N ARG A 284 5.44 -11.62 27.23
CA ARG A 284 5.49 -12.38 28.49
C ARG A 284 6.57 -11.86 29.44
N HIS A 285 7.73 -11.47 28.91
CA HIS A 285 8.81 -10.88 29.70
C HIS A 285 8.39 -9.55 30.32
N LEU A 286 7.63 -8.74 29.59
CA LEU A 286 7.11 -7.45 30.05
C LEU A 286 5.84 -7.56 30.92
N GLY A 287 5.31 -8.78 31.16
CA GLY A 287 4.04 -8.97 31.86
C GLY A 287 2.80 -8.54 31.07
N VAL A 288 2.94 -8.41 29.73
CA VAL A 288 1.84 -8.10 28.82
C VAL A 288 1.14 -9.39 28.40
N ASP A 289 -0.19 -9.42 28.49
CA ASP A 289 -0.99 -10.57 28.05
C ASP A 289 -0.98 -10.72 26.53
N PRO A 290 -0.35 -11.77 25.97
CA PRO A 290 -0.30 -11.98 24.54
C PRO A 290 -1.57 -12.61 23.96
N SER A 291 -2.62 -12.85 24.75
CA SER A 291 -3.84 -13.50 24.27
C SER A 291 -4.63 -12.64 23.30
N TYR A 292 -4.44 -11.33 23.37
CA TYR A 292 -5.07 -10.34 22.49
C TYR A 292 -4.05 -9.61 21.64
N TRP A 293 -4.27 -9.60 20.33
CA TRP A 293 -3.40 -8.94 19.36
C TRP A 293 -3.18 -7.45 19.64
N ILE A 294 -4.22 -6.76 20.13
CA ILE A 294 -4.12 -5.34 20.47
C ILE A 294 -3.00 -5.05 21.48
N ASN A 295 -2.75 -5.95 22.41
CA ASN A 295 -1.68 -5.80 23.40
C ASN A 295 -0.30 -5.92 22.73
N ILE A 296 -0.13 -6.88 21.81
CA ILE A 296 1.08 -7.00 21.00
C ILE A 296 1.27 -5.77 20.12
N GLN A 297 0.20 -5.34 19.45
CA GLN A 297 0.20 -4.23 18.51
C GLN A 297 0.60 -2.90 19.18
N THR A 298 0.07 -2.62 20.37
CA THR A 298 0.25 -1.32 21.03
C THR A 298 1.42 -1.28 22.01
N GLN A 299 1.79 -2.40 22.62
CA GLN A 299 2.78 -2.42 23.69
C GLN A 299 4.09 -3.13 23.31
N VAL A 300 4.09 -4.00 22.31
CA VAL A 300 5.26 -4.82 21.95
C VAL A 300 5.85 -4.43 20.60
N LEU A 301 5.02 -4.38 19.53
CA LEU A 301 5.50 -4.06 18.18
C LEU A 301 6.25 -2.73 18.07
N PRO A 302 5.87 -1.65 18.76
CA PRO A 302 6.63 -0.40 18.74
C PRO A 302 8.05 -0.55 19.31
N LEU A 303 8.25 -1.45 20.27
CA LEU A 303 9.55 -1.71 20.89
C LEU A 303 10.48 -2.53 20.00
N MET A 304 9.95 -3.29 19.03
CA MET A 304 10.73 -4.24 18.23
C MET A 304 11.79 -3.59 17.31
N SER A 305 11.81 -2.29 17.19
CA SER A 305 12.88 -1.53 16.51
C SER A 305 13.99 -1.02 17.44
N ASP A 306 13.82 -1.16 18.76
CA ASP A 306 14.80 -0.73 19.77
C ASP A 306 15.78 -1.87 20.08
N GLU A 307 17.09 -1.61 19.99
CA GLU A 307 18.13 -2.61 20.27
C GLU A 307 18.15 -3.04 21.75
N SER A 308 17.64 -2.23 22.66
CA SER A 308 17.59 -2.57 24.09
C SER A 308 16.77 -3.82 24.40
N ILE A 309 15.82 -4.20 23.54
CA ILE A 309 15.05 -5.43 23.71
C ILE A 309 15.90 -6.71 23.62
N LEU A 310 17.08 -6.64 22.97
CA LEU A 310 17.98 -7.78 22.83
C LEU A 310 18.62 -8.15 24.17
N GLU A 311 18.80 -7.18 25.05
CA GLU A 311 19.35 -7.38 26.39
C GLU A 311 18.40 -8.20 27.30
N THR A 312 17.12 -8.21 26.97
CA THR A 312 16.11 -8.99 27.71
C THR A 312 16.27 -10.51 27.56
N GLY A 313 16.98 -10.97 26.52
CA GLY A 313 17.07 -12.39 26.15
C GLY A 313 15.77 -13.01 25.63
N ALA A 314 14.67 -12.22 25.56
CA ALA A 314 13.37 -12.68 25.08
C ALA A 314 13.28 -12.68 23.56
N VAL A 315 14.07 -11.84 22.87
CA VAL A 315 14.12 -11.68 21.41
C VAL A 315 15.36 -12.39 20.85
N LYS A 316 15.17 -13.24 19.84
CA LYS A 316 16.23 -14.10 19.28
C LYS A 316 16.64 -13.71 17.87
N LEU A 317 15.73 -13.14 17.07
CA LEU A 317 15.96 -12.85 15.66
C LEU A 317 16.38 -11.40 15.36
N GLY A 318 16.70 -10.64 16.42
CA GLY A 318 17.06 -9.25 16.28
C GLY A 318 15.86 -8.30 16.08
N THR A 319 16.17 -7.03 15.93
CA THR A 319 15.17 -5.96 15.77
C THR A 319 14.49 -6.03 14.40
N PHE A 320 13.27 -5.48 14.32
CA PHE A 320 12.56 -5.26 13.06
C PHE A 320 11.52 -4.13 13.19
N LYS A 321 11.08 -3.60 12.05
CA LYS A 321 10.08 -2.53 12.01
C LYS A 321 8.66 -3.07 12.28
N GLY A 322 8.30 -3.16 13.56
CA GLY A 322 6.99 -3.69 13.99
C GLY A 322 5.80 -2.91 13.41
N GLY A 323 5.97 -1.60 13.16
CA GLY A 323 4.93 -0.76 12.55
C GLY A 323 4.47 -1.21 11.16
N GLU A 324 5.34 -1.81 10.36
CA GLU A 324 4.97 -2.36 9.04
C GLU A 324 3.98 -3.54 9.20
N THR A 325 4.25 -4.43 10.15
CA THR A 325 3.37 -5.59 10.44
C THR A 325 2.04 -5.14 11.05
N MET A 326 2.05 -4.14 11.92
CA MET A 326 0.83 -3.53 12.47
C MET A 326 -0.07 -3.00 11.34
N GLY A 327 0.47 -2.12 10.49
CA GLY A 327 -0.27 -1.55 9.37
C GLY A 327 -0.76 -2.60 8.38
N TYR A 328 -0.01 -3.67 8.18
CA TYR A 328 -0.43 -4.79 7.33
C TYR A 328 -1.67 -5.49 7.87
N VAL A 329 -1.68 -5.87 9.15
CA VAL A 329 -2.85 -6.53 9.78
C VAL A 329 -4.07 -5.62 9.75
N ASP A 330 -3.91 -4.36 10.14
CA ASP A 330 -5.00 -3.38 10.17
C ASP A 330 -5.60 -3.14 8.77
N SER A 331 -4.75 -3.05 7.74
CA SER A 331 -5.21 -2.84 6.36
C SER A 331 -6.02 -4.02 5.83
N ILE A 332 -5.61 -5.26 6.12
CA ILE A 332 -6.36 -6.46 5.71
C ILE A 332 -7.72 -6.54 6.42
N ILE A 333 -7.76 -6.26 7.72
CA ILE A 333 -9.02 -6.26 8.47
C ILE A 333 -9.96 -5.15 7.96
N ALA A 334 -9.42 -3.97 7.61
CA ALA A 334 -10.22 -2.89 7.02
C ALA A 334 -10.81 -3.29 5.65
N VAL A 335 -10.00 -3.91 4.78
CA VAL A 335 -10.46 -4.43 3.48
C VAL A 335 -11.49 -5.53 3.69
N TYR A 336 -11.24 -6.49 4.58
CA TYR A 336 -12.19 -7.56 4.93
C TYR A 336 -13.55 -7.00 5.35
N ASN A 337 -13.58 -6.09 6.32
CA ASN A 337 -14.82 -5.46 6.78
C ASN A 337 -15.57 -4.74 5.66
N ARG A 338 -14.85 -4.23 4.68
CA ARG A 338 -15.42 -3.58 3.50
C ARG A 338 -16.00 -4.61 2.54
N LEU A 339 -15.29 -5.69 2.24
CA LEU A 339 -15.76 -6.76 1.35
C LEU A 339 -17.04 -7.41 1.87
N CYS A 340 -17.13 -7.70 3.17
CA CYS A 340 -18.35 -8.23 3.80
C CYS A 340 -19.58 -7.33 3.65
N LYS A 341 -19.39 -6.00 3.54
CA LYS A 341 -20.51 -5.06 3.33
C LYS A 341 -20.95 -4.95 1.88
N ILE A 342 -20.06 -5.21 0.95
CA ILE A 342 -20.26 -5.00 -0.49
C ILE A 342 -20.71 -6.26 -1.19
N CYS A 343 -20.25 -7.41 -0.72
CA CYS A 343 -20.54 -8.74 -1.26
C CYS A 343 -20.92 -9.66 -0.10
N PRO A 344 -22.16 -9.52 0.46
CA PRO A 344 -22.62 -10.30 1.59
C PRO A 344 -22.78 -11.79 1.25
#